data_ba17996a5bd11939b21f959549e761e6
#
_entry.id   ba17996a5bd11939b21f959549e761e6
#
_cell.length_a   1.000
_cell.length_b   1.000
_cell.length_c   1.000
_cell.angle_alpha   90.00
_cell.angle_beta   90.00
_cell.angle_gamma   90.00
#
_symmetry.space_group_name_H-M   'P 1'
#
loop_
_entity.id
_entity.type
_entity.pdbx_description
1 polymer ?
#
loop_
_entity_poly.entity_id
_entity_poly.type
_entity_poly.pdbx_seq_one_letter_code
_entity_poly.pdbx_strand_id
1 'polypeptide(L)'
;YGRKHTALLGTINTFRGKSIVRELGKVHGLPKEEIDKLIDNPVLEANRNEISELIFSTGLRIADFPNMRSIHAGGILISEEPISCYTALDMPPKGFPVTQWDMYTAEEIGFEKLDILSQRGIGHIRESAEIILRNRAIGIDVHDIGKFKNDPKVKDCLRRGDTKGCFYIESPAMRGLLRKLRCDNYPTLVAASSIIRPGVARSGMMKEYIHRFNNPNRFSYIHPVIKEQLEETFGVMVYQEDVLKVCHHFAGLNLSDADTLRRAMSGKFRSKQEMQKIAESFFLNCREKGYSEDIIKEVXXXFILKSPLGILRGRKFSEPLP
;
A
#
# COMPACT_ATOMS: atom_id res chain seq x y z
N TYR A 1 -1.49 31.73 -2.63
CA TYR A 1 -1.03 31.57 -4.00
C TYR A 1 -2.09 31.98 -5.03
N GLY A 2 -3.36 31.75 -4.74
CA GLY A 2 -4.45 32.20 -5.62
C GLY A 2 -4.85 31.17 -6.68
N ARG A 3 -6.06 31.35 -7.24
CA ARG A 3 -6.67 30.38 -8.15
C ARG A 3 -5.96 30.21 -9.50
N LYS A 4 -5.21 31.23 -9.94
CA LYS A 4 -4.48 31.15 -11.20
C LYS A 4 -3.21 30.28 -11.08
N HIS A 5 -2.63 30.22 -9.87
CA HIS A 5 -1.35 29.58 -9.59
C HIS A 5 -1.48 28.21 -8.90
N THR A 6 -2.71 27.76 -8.68
CA THR A 6 -2.96 26.47 -8.01
C THR A 6 -3.96 25.63 -8.79
N ALA A 7 -3.69 24.33 -8.89
CA ALA A 7 -4.64 23.39 -9.49
C ALA A 7 -4.51 22.02 -8.82
N LEU A 8 -5.59 21.27 -8.87
CA LEU A 8 -5.57 19.87 -8.47
C LEU A 8 -4.83 19.07 -9.56
N LEU A 9 -4.10 18.07 -9.12
CA LEU A 9 -3.38 17.18 -10.03
C LEU A 9 -4.35 16.19 -10.68
N GLY A 10 -4.20 15.94 -11.97
CA GLY A 10 -4.91 14.88 -12.68
C GLY A 10 -4.35 13.50 -12.38
N THR A 11 -5.10 12.49 -12.76
CA THR A 11 -4.67 11.08 -12.72
C THR A 11 -5.20 10.38 -13.97
N ILE A 12 -4.34 9.68 -14.66
CA ILE A 12 -4.72 8.91 -15.85
C ILE A 12 -5.01 7.48 -15.41
N ASN A 13 -6.27 7.07 -15.54
CA ASN A 13 -6.66 5.68 -15.32
C ASN A 13 -6.48 4.91 -16.62
N THR A 14 -5.96 3.68 -16.52
CA THR A 14 -5.75 2.81 -17.68
C THR A 14 -6.64 1.58 -17.61
N PHE A 15 -6.84 0.95 -18.75
CA PHE A 15 -7.58 -0.32 -18.83
C PHE A 15 -6.75 -1.43 -18.19
N ARG A 16 -7.29 -2.08 -17.15
CA ARG A 16 -6.60 -3.20 -16.47
C ARG A 16 -7.58 -4.24 -15.93
N GLY A 17 -7.21 -5.50 -16.09
CA GLY A 17 -7.89 -6.63 -15.48
C GLY A 17 -9.40 -6.62 -15.69
N LYS A 18 -10.14 -6.67 -14.60
CA LYS A 18 -11.63 -6.74 -14.62
C LYS A 18 -12.29 -5.56 -15.34
N SER A 19 -11.65 -4.38 -15.36
CA SER A 19 -12.23 -3.21 -16.04
C SER A 19 -12.27 -3.41 -17.56
N ILE A 20 -11.27 -4.09 -18.12
CA ILE A 20 -11.22 -4.40 -19.57
C ILE A 20 -12.44 -5.24 -19.95
N VAL A 21 -12.66 -6.35 -19.24
CA VAL A 21 -13.77 -7.26 -19.51
C VAL A 21 -15.11 -6.52 -19.36
N ARG A 22 -15.23 -5.67 -18.33
CA ARG A 22 -16.45 -4.91 -18.07
C ARG A 22 -16.75 -3.91 -19.19
N GLU A 23 -15.75 -3.15 -19.62
CA GLU A 23 -15.98 -2.12 -20.65
C GLU A 23 -16.21 -2.76 -22.04
N LEU A 24 -15.40 -3.77 -22.40
CA LEU A 24 -15.60 -4.48 -23.67
C LEU A 24 -16.94 -5.26 -23.68
N GLY A 25 -17.30 -5.87 -22.55
CA GLY A 25 -18.60 -6.54 -22.43
C GLY A 25 -19.77 -5.60 -22.71
N LYS A 26 -19.71 -4.36 -22.18
CA LYS A 26 -20.71 -3.33 -22.47
C LYS A 26 -20.74 -2.97 -23.96
N VAL A 27 -19.57 -2.80 -24.58
CA VAL A 27 -19.44 -2.47 -26.01
C VAL A 27 -20.11 -3.56 -26.88
N HIS A 28 -19.96 -4.82 -26.47
CA HIS A 28 -20.59 -5.96 -27.17
C HIS A 28 -22.03 -6.24 -26.72
N GLY A 29 -22.60 -5.37 -25.87
CA GLY A 29 -24.00 -5.47 -25.47
C GLY A 29 -24.33 -6.59 -24.48
N LEU A 30 -23.31 -7.13 -23.78
CA LEU A 30 -23.55 -8.20 -22.82
C LEU A 30 -24.29 -7.68 -21.58
N PRO A 31 -25.28 -8.41 -21.06
CA PRO A 31 -25.89 -8.07 -19.76
C PRO A 31 -24.86 -8.15 -18.63
N LYS A 32 -25.12 -7.37 -17.59
CA LYS A 32 -24.24 -7.31 -16.41
C LYS A 32 -23.91 -8.69 -15.83
N GLU A 33 -24.93 -9.55 -15.74
CA GLU A 33 -24.80 -10.90 -15.18
C GLU A 33 -23.82 -11.78 -15.97
N GLU A 34 -23.81 -11.62 -17.31
CA GLU A 34 -22.86 -12.35 -18.18
C GLU A 34 -21.46 -11.78 -18.03
N ILE A 35 -21.32 -10.45 -17.98
CA ILE A 35 -20.04 -9.79 -17.74
C ILE A 35 -19.44 -10.25 -16.39
N ASP A 36 -20.25 -10.30 -15.34
CA ASP A 36 -19.79 -10.73 -14.01
C ASP A 36 -19.33 -12.21 -14.03
N LYS A 37 -20.03 -13.09 -14.78
CA LYS A 37 -19.61 -14.50 -14.97
C LYS A 37 -18.24 -14.58 -15.67
N LEU A 38 -18.03 -13.79 -16.73
CA LEU A 38 -16.73 -13.74 -17.43
C LEU A 38 -15.60 -13.24 -16.52
N ILE A 39 -15.91 -12.27 -15.64
CA ILE A 39 -14.94 -11.71 -14.70
C ILE A 39 -14.55 -12.72 -13.60
N ASP A 40 -15.54 -13.43 -13.07
CA ASP A 40 -15.33 -14.33 -11.93
C ASP A 40 -14.75 -15.69 -12.35
N ASN A 41 -15.15 -16.18 -13.54
CA ASN A 41 -14.73 -17.49 -14.04
C ASN A 41 -14.33 -17.42 -15.53
N PRO A 42 -13.22 -16.74 -15.85
CA PRO A 42 -12.82 -16.52 -17.26
C PRO A 42 -12.41 -17.78 -18.01
N VAL A 43 -12.09 -18.88 -17.29
CA VAL A 43 -11.57 -20.12 -17.88
C VAL A 43 -12.69 -21.17 -18.08
N LEU A 44 -13.87 -20.93 -17.51
CA LEU A 44 -14.97 -21.89 -17.58
C LEU A 44 -15.47 -22.03 -19.04
N GLU A 45 -15.44 -23.26 -19.56
CA GLU A 45 -15.83 -23.57 -20.95
C GLU A 45 -17.24 -23.08 -21.29
N ALA A 46 -18.14 -23.16 -20.32
CA ALA A 46 -19.53 -22.68 -20.47
C ALA A 46 -19.63 -21.15 -20.69
N ASN A 47 -18.59 -20.40 -20.35
CA ASN A 47 -18.53 -18.93 -20.53
C ASN A 47 -17.80 -18.56 -21.84
N ARG A 48 -17.29 -19.53 -22.59
CA ARG A 48 -16.53 -19.29 -23.82
C ARG A 48 -17.41 -19.35 -25.04
N ASN A 49 -17.43 -18.25 -25.76
CA ASN A 49 -18.09 -18.12 -27.06
C ASN A 49 -17.31 -17.10 -27.89
N GLU A 50 -17.69 -16.89 -29.12
CA GLU A 50 -17.02 -15.95 -30.05
C GLU A 50 -16.87 -14.55 -29.44
N ILE A 51 -17.89 -14.07 -28.76
CA ILE A 51 -17.90 -12.73 -28.15
C ILE A 51 -16.89 -12.68 -26.99
N SER A 52 -16.86 -13.70 -26.13
CA SER A 52 -15.92 -13.72 -25.00
C SER A 52 -14.46 -13.82 -25.48
N GLU A 53 -14.19 -14.61 -26.52
CA GLU A 53 -12.85 -14.71 -27.13
C GLU A 53 -12.43 -13.37 -27.74
N LEU A 54 -13.37 -12.68 -28.41
CA LEU A 54 -13.11 -11.34 -28.96
C LEU A 54 -12.83 -10.32 -27.83
N ILE A 55 -13.59 -10.39 -26.73
CA ILE A 55 -13.35 -9.54 -25.54
C ILE A 55 -11.94 -9.79 -24.98
N PHE A 56 -11.54 -11.06 -24.81
CA PHE A 56 -10.23 -11.37 -24.25
C PHE A 56 -9.08 -10.98 -25.19
N SER A 57 -9.19 -11.27 -26.48
CA SER A 57 -8.14 -10.93 -27.46
C SER A 57 -8.01 -9.41 -27.63
N THR A 58 -9.13 -8.69 -27.74
CA THR A 58 -9.11 -7.22 -27.81
C THR A 58 -8.59 -6.64 -26.48
N GLY A 59 -8.98 -7.26 -25.37
CA GLY A 59 -8.54 -6.86 -24.03
C GLY A 59 -7.03 -6.88 -23.85
N LEU A 60 -6.36 -7.87 -24.44
CA LEU A 60 -4.89 -7.94 -24.43
C LEU A 60 -4.26 -6.77 -25.19
N ARG A 61 -4.91 -6.33 -26.26
CA ARG A 61 -4.41 -5.23 -27.10
C ARG A 61 -4.59 -3.86 -26.46
N ILE A 62 -5.66 -3.66 -25.67
CA ILE A 62 -5.94 -2.36 -25.01
C ILE A 62 -5.43 -2.30 -23.57
N ALA A 63 -4.78 -3.37 -23.09
CA ALA A 63 -4.22 -3.39 -21.74
C ALA A 63 -3.23 -2.22 -21.56
N ASP A 64 -3.38 -1.51 -20.46
CA ASP A 64 -2.61 -0.32 -20.08
C ASP A 64 -2.83 0.93 -20.95
N PHE A 65 -3.69 0.87 -21.96
CA PHE A 65 -4.11 2.09 -22.68
C PHE A 65 -4.84 3.05 -21.73
N PRO A 66 -4.65 4.38 -21.91
CA PRO A 66 -5.44 5.36 -21.15
C PRO A 66 -6.95 5.18 -21.37
N ASN A 67 -7.69 5.18 -20.28
CA ASN A 67 -9.16 5.06 -20.31
C ASN A 67 -9.80 6.42 -20.03
N MET A 68 -9.52 6.98 -18.87
CA MET A 68 -10.11 8.27 -18.48
C MET A 68 -9.18 9.04 -17.55
N ARG A 69 -9.32 10.36 -17.63
CA ARG A 69 -8.66 11.26 -16.67
C ARG A 69 -9.59 11.47 -15.48
N SER A 70 -9.03 11.43 -14.29
CA SER A 70 -9.74 11.70 -13.03
C SER A 70 -8.88 12.63 -12.16
N ILE A 71 -9.39 12.98 -10.99
CA ILE A 71 -8.70 13.88 -10.06
C ILE A 71 -7.86 13.05 -9.09
N HIS A 72 -6.59 13.41 -8.89
CA HIS A 72 -5.76 12.81 -7.85
C HIS A 72 -6.36 13.09 -6.47
N ALA A 73 -6.29 12.11 -5.58
CA ALA A 73 -6.97 12.16 -4.28
C ALA A 73 -6.56 13.34 -3.38
N GLY A 74 -5.31 13.77 -3.46
CA GLY A 74 -4.82 14.86 -2.60
C GLY A 74 -3.74 15.72 -3.23
N GLY A 75 -3.35 15.43 -4.48
CA GLY A 75 -2.26 16.14 -5.15
C GLY A 75 -2.67 17.55 -5.59
N ILE A 76 -1.88 18.52 -5.19
CA ILE A 76 -2.05 19.94 -5.57
C ILE A 76 -0.73 20.41 -6.15
N LEU A 77 -0.80 21.18 -7.25
CA LEU A 77 0.33 21.84 -7.86
C LEU A 77 0.24 23.34 -7.58
N ILE A 78 1.38 23.95 -7.34
CA ILE A 78 1.53 25.40 -7.17
C ILE A 78 2.63 25.87 -8.13
N SER A 79 2.41 26.99 -8.83
CA SER A 79 3.34 27.53 -9.82
C SER A 79 3.62 29.01 -9.60
N GLU A 80 4.77 29.46 -10.07
CA GLU A 80 5.15 30.87 -10.06
C GLU A 80 4.34 31.65 -11.11
N GLU A 81 4.22 31.10 -12.32
CA GLU A 81 3.36 31.65 -13.36
C GLU A 81 1.98 30.96 -13.32
N PRO A 82 0.94 31.56 -13.92
CA PRO A 82 -0.37 30.88 -13.99
C PRO A 82 -0.23 29.47 -14.56
N ILE A 83 -0.90 28.49 -13.93
CA ILE A 83 -0.78 27.08 -14.34
C ILE A 83 -1.21 26.89 -15.81
N SER A 84 -2.11 27.73 -16.31
CA SER A 84 -2.52 27.71 -17.71
C SER A 84 -1.38 28.03 -18.71
N CYS A 85 -0.26 28.60 -18.24
CA CYS A 85 0.94 28.78 -19.08
C CYS A 85 1.67 27.48 -19.34
N TYR A 86 1.43 26.46 -18.52
CA TYR A 86 2.12 25.16 -18.60
C TYR A 86 1.23 24.07 -19.18
N THR A 87 -0.06 24.09 -18.88
CA THR A 87 -0.99 23.03 -19.32
C THR A 87 -2.42 23.56 -19.42
N ALA A 88 -3.21 22.93 -20.27
CA ALA A 88 -4.66 23.15 -20.27
C ALA A 88 -5.27 22.64 -18.96
N LEU A 89 -6.36 23.25 -18.54
CA LEU A 89 -7.05 22.93 -17.28
C LEU A 89 -8.47 22.48 -17.56
N ASP A 90 -8.88 21.41 -16.90
CA ASP A 90 -10.29 21.01 -16.84
C ASP A 90 -10.95 21.65 -15.63
N MET A 91 -12.26 21.94 -15.76
CA MET A 91 -13.05 22.47 -14.64
C MET A 91 -14.19 21.47 -14.34
N PRO A 92 -13.91 20.44 -13.55
CA PRO A 92 -14.96 19.45 -13.21
C PRO A 92 -16.01 20.07 -12.27
N PRO A 93 -17.17 19.39 -12.08
CA PRO A 93 -18.24 19.89 -11.20
C PRO A 93 -17.81 20.22 -9.77
N LYS A 94 -16.68 19.69 -9.32
CA LYS A 94 -16.09 19.98 -8.00
C LYS A 94 -15.69 21.45 -7.84
N GLY A 95 -15.57 22.22 -8.94
CA GLY A 95 -15.32 23.66 -8.92
C GLY A 95 -13.85 24.07 -8.72
N PHE A 96 -12.92 23.16 -8.90
CA PHE A 96 -11.48 23.45 -8.83
C PHE A 96 -10.79 23.06 -10.15
N PRO A 97 -9.87 23.89 -10.65
CA PRO A 97 -9.13 23.54 -11.87
C PRO A 97 -8.28 22.29 -11.64
N VAL A 98 -8.21 21.43 -12.66
CA VAL A 98 -7.46 20.17 -12.64
C VAL A 98 -6.54 20.15 -13.84
N THR A 99 -5.25 19.84 -13.62
CA THR A 99 -4.27 19.71 -14.69
C THR A 99 -4.52 18.46 -15.53
N GLN A 100 -4.09 18.52 -16.79
CA GLN A 100 -4.16 17.33 -17.66
C GLN A 100 -3.02 16.35 -17.38
N TRP A 101 -2.03 16.73 -16.60
CA TRP A 101 -0.90 15.92 -16.20
C TRP A 101 -1.27 14.96 -15.05
N ASP A 102 -0.62 13.82 -15.05
CA ASP A 102 -0.55 12.96 -13.88
C ASP A 102 0.71 13.30 -13.05
N MET A 103 0.91 12.58 -11.95
CA MET A 103 2.02 12.87 -11.04
C MET A 103 3.41 12.63 -11.68
N TYR A 104 3.51 11.68 -12.60
CA TYR A 104 4.79 11.36 -13.24
C TYR A 104 5.21 12.48 -14.21
N THR A 105 4.27 12.90 -15.04
CA THR A 105 4.50 14.03 -15.96
C THR A 105 4.81 15.32 -15.19
N ALA A 106 4.06 15.59 -14.12
CA ALA A 106 4.30 16.78 -13.29
C ALA A 106 5.73 16.78 -12.70
N GLU A 107 6.18 15.64 -12.17
CA GLU A 107 7.53 15.51 -11.63
C GLU A 107 8.61 15.63 -12.71
N GLU A 108 8.39 15.07 -13.90
CA GLU A 108 9.34 15.13 -15.02
C GLU A 108 9.60 16.55 -15.51
N ILE A 109 8.58 17.42 -15.49
CA ILE A 109 8.71 18.82 -15.90
C ILE A 109 9.09 19.75 -14.74
N GLY A 110 9.37 19.19 -13.56
CA GLY A 110 9.93 19.95 -12.44
C GLY A 110 8.93 20.46 -11.41
N PHE A 111 7.67 20.05 -11.47
CA PHE A 111 6.70 20.43 -10.44
C PHE A 111 6.78 19.49 -9.24
N GLU A 112 6.69 20.05 -8.06
CA GLU A 112 6.53 19.26 -6.83
C GLU A 112 5.04 19.08 -6.52
N LYS A 113 4.66 17.84 -6.26
CA LYS A 113 3.30 17.49 -5.88
C LYS A 113 3.13 17.63 -4.37
N LEU A 114 2.25 18.51 -3.96
CA LEU A 114 1.88 18.69 -2.56
C LEU A 114 0.65 17.84 -2.26
N ASP A 115 0.75 16.88 -1.34
CA ASP A 115 -0.37 16.02 -0.95
C ASP A 115 -1.13 16.62 0.23
N ILE A 116 -2.32 17.15 -0.02
CA ILE A 116 -3.20 17.72 1.00
C ILE A 116 -4.41 16.80 1.16
N LEU A 117 -4.37 15.99 2.21
CA LEU A 117 -5.41 15.00 2.51
C LEU A 117 -6.13 15.37 3.80
N SER A 118 -7.44 15.23 3.81
CA SER A 118 -8.23 15.51 5.01
C SER A 118 -7.88 14.54 6.15
N GLN A 119 -7.78 15.09 7.34
CA GLN A 119 -7.46 14.33 8.56
C GLN A 119 -8.75 14.01 9.32
N ARG A 120 -9.56 13.13 8.74
CA ARG A 120 -10.88 12.78 9.30
C ARG A 120 -10.77 12.25 10.74
N GLY A 121 -9.76 11.43 11.03
CA GLY A 121 -9.53 10.89 12.39
C GLY A 121 -9.35 12.01 13.42
N ILE A 122 -8.57 13.03 13.11
CA ILE A 122 -8.37 14.19 14.00
C ILE A 122 -9.69 14.96 14.17
N GLY A 123 -10.47 15.09 13.11
CA GLY A 123 -11.80 15.70 13.16
C GLY A 123 -12.73 14.96 14.12
N HIS A 124 -12.74 13.62 14.07
CA HIS A 124 -13.54 12.79 15.00
C HIS A 124 -13.11 12.99 16.45
N ILE A 125 -11.80 13.08 16.71
CA ILE A 125 -11.28 13.30 18.07
C ILE A 125 -11.77 14.66 18.59
N ARG A 126 -11.62 15.73 17.80
CA ARG A 126 -12.06 17.07 18.18
C ARG A 126 -13.57 17.09 18.46
N GLU A 127 -14.37 16.59 17.53
CA GLU A 127 -15.83 16.57 17.67
C GLU A 127 -16.27 15.76 18.90
N SER A 128 -15.61 14.63 19.16
CA SER A 128 -15.89 13.82 20.36
C SER A 128 -15.61 14.60 21.63
N ALA A 129 -14.48 15.32 21.71
CA ALA A 129 -14.15 16.14 22.88
C ALA A 129 -15.19 17.26 23.09
N GLU A 130 -15.63 17.90 21.99
CA GLU A 130 -16.68 18.94 22.04
C GLU A 130 -18.03 18.37 22.53
N ILE A 131 -18.41 17.17 22.06
CA ILE A 131 -19.63 16.49 22.49
C ILE A 131 -19.58 16.13 23.99
N ILE A 132 -18.43 15.66 24.46
CA ILE A 132 -18.25 15.32 25.89
C ILE A 132 -18.34 16.58 26.73
N LEU A 133 -17.70 17.66 26.31
CA LEU A 133 -17.79 18.95 27.03
C LEU A 133 -19.23 19.44 27.11
N ARG A 134 -19.98 19.38 26.02
CA ARG A 134 -21.37 19.84 25.94
C ARG A 134 -22.30 18.97 26.80
N ASN A 135 -22.11 17.65 26.80
CA ASN A 135 -23.00 16.70 27.45
C ASN A 135 -22.68 16.44 28.95
N ARG A 136 -21.39 16.61 29.29
CA ARG A 136 -20.89 16.21 30.63
C ARG A 136 -20.21 17.36 31.37
N ALA A 137 -20.01 18.51 30.72
CA ALA A 137 -19.25 19.65 31.25
C ALA A 137 -17.80 19.23 31.65
N ILE A 138 -17.24 18.20 30.96
CA ILE A 138 -15.88 17.70 31.21
C ILE A 138 -15.00 18.09 30.03
N GLY A 139 -13.96 18.89 30.29
CA GLY A 139 -12.93 19.19 29.29
C GLY A 139 -11.93 18.03 29.19
N ILE A 140 -11.66 17.58 27.97
CA ILE A 140 -10.67 16.53 27.73
C ILE A 140 -9.50 17.14 26.94
N ASP A 141 -8.31 17.09 27.52
CA ASP A 141 -7.09 17.43 26.81
C ASP A 141 -6.67 16.22 25.95
N VAL A 142 -6.94 16.29 24.66
CA VAL A 142 -6.65 15.21 23.71
C VAL A 142 -5.14 15.08 23.45
N HIS A 143 -4.34 16.06 23.87
CA HIS A 143 -2.89 16.05 23.69
C HIS A 143 -2.15 15.36 24.85
N ASP A 144 -2.83 15.06 25.94
CA ASP A 144 -2.26 14.28 27.04
C ASP A 144 -2.27 12.78 26.68
N ILE A 145 -1.41 12.45 25.72
CA ILE A 145 -1.31 11.10 25.15
C ILE A 145 -0.88 10.08 26.23
N GLY A 146 0.00 10.50 27.15
CA GLY A 146 0.49 9.65 28.23
C GLY A 146 -0.64 9.10 29.10
N LYS A 147 -1.58 9.94 29.43
CA LYS A 147 -2.79 9.57 30.21
C LYS A 147 -3.56 8.44 29.51
N PHE A 148 -3.84 8.60 28.21
CA PHE A 148 -4.62 7.61 27.47
C PHE A 148 -3.86 6.30 27.25
N LYS A 149 -2.56 6.38 26.95
CA LYS A 149 -1.72 5.17 26.76
C LYS A 149 -1.63 4.33 28.03
N ASN A 150 -1.70 4.97 29.20
CA ASN A 150 -1.53 4.29 30.48
C ASN A 150 -2.86 3.93 31.18
N ASP A 151 -3.99 4.39 30.66
CA ASP A 151 -5.31 4.12 31.26
C ASP A 151 -5.63 2.62 31.19
N PRO A 152 -5.83 1.96 32.36
CA PRO A 152 -6.12 0.52 32.40
C PRO A 152 -7.44 0.15 31.70
N LYS A 153 -8.41 1.05 31.67
CA LYS A 153 -9.68 0.82 30.97
C LYS A 153 -9.48 0.80 29.45
N VAL A 154 -8.64 1.70 28.94
CA VAL A 154 -8.28 1.72 27.51
C VAL A 154 -7.55 0.43 27.13
N LYS A 155 -6.57 0.02 27.96
CA LYS A 155 -5.82 -1.23 27.75
C LYS A 155 -6.75 -2.45 27.74
N ASP A 156 -7.70 -2.51 28.67
CA ASP A 156 -8.67 -3.60 28.76
C ASP A 156 -9.61 -3.62 27.54
N CYS A 157 -10.12 -2.46 27.11
CA CYS A 157 -10.94 -2.35 25.90
C CYS A 157 -10.19 -2.87 24.66
N LEU A 158 -8.92 -2.48 24.50
CA LEU A 158 -8.10 -2.96 23.39
C LEU A 158 -7.91 -4.48 23.46
N ARG A 159 -7.59 -5.00 24.65
CA ARG A 159 -7.36 -6.44 24.86
C ARG A 159 -8.57 -7.29 24.52
N ARG A 160 -9.76 -6.80 24.86
CA ARG A 160 -11.03 -7.48 24.54
C ARG A 160 -11.52 -7.20 23.12
N GLY A 161 -10.90 -6.24 22.41
CA GLY A 161 -11.37 -5.80 21.10
C GLY A 161 -12.71 -5.11 21.15
N ASP A 162 -13.01 -4.43 22.27
CA ASP A 162 -14.24 -3.66 22.48
C ASP A 162 -14.09 -2.25 21.92
N THR A 163 -13.75 -2.18 20.62
CA THR A 163 -13.42 -0.94 19.93
C THR A 163 -14.45 -0.56 18.87
N LYS A 164 -15.69 -1.01 19.06
CA LYS A 164 -16.82 -0.62 18.20
C LYS A 164 -17.08 0.89 18.37
N GLY A 165 -17.19 1.60 17.26
CA GLY A 165 -17.33 3.06 17.26
C GLY A 165 -16.01 3.81 17.37
N CYS A 166 -14.87 3.12 17.55
CA CYS A 166 -13.56 3.75 17.57
C CYS A 166 -12.97 3.79 16.14
N PHE A 167 -12.79 5.00 15.61
CA PHE A 167 -12.28 5.20 14.26
C PHE A 167 -11.04 4.35 14.00
N TYR A 168 -11.00 3.71 12.85
CA TYR A 168 -9.88 2.91 12.33
C TYR A 168 -9.75 1.52 12.97
N ILE A 169 -10.18 1.31 14.23
CA ILE A 169 -9.98 0.05 14.94
C ILE A 169 -11.30 -0.70 15.24
N GLU A 170 -12.40 -0.27 14.61
CA GLU A 170 -13.73 -0.84 14.86
C GLU A 170 -14.10 -2.03 13.97
N SER A 171 -13.36 -2.30 12.88
CA SER A 171 -13.72 -3.37 11.96
C SER A 171 -13.66 -4.75 12.64
N PRO A 172 -14.52 -5.71 12.27
CA PRO A 172 -14.48 -7.06 12.85
C PRO A 172 -13.11 -7.72 12.74
N ALA A 173 -12.42 -7.53 11.62
CA ALA A 173 -11.08 -8.08 11.42
C ALA A 173 -10.07 -7.47 12.40
N MET A 174 -10.08 -6.13 12.57
CA MET A 174 -9.19 -5.45 13.51
C MET A 174 -9.47 -5.85 14.95
N ARG A 175 -10.75 -5.89 15.35
CA ARG A 175 -11.17 -6.32 16.68
C ARG A 175 -10.74 -7.75 16.98
N GLY A 176 -10.85 -8.65 15.98
CA GLY A 176 -10.37 -10.02 16.11
C GLY A 176 -8.84 -10.08 16.24
N LEU A 177 -8.12 -9.24 15.54
CA LEU A 177 -6.65 -9.18 15.61
C LEU A 177 -6.19 -8.65 16.98
N LEU A 178 -6.81 -7.58 17.49
CA LEU A 178 -6.50 -7.03 18.81
C LEU A 178 -6.61 -8.09 19.91
N ARG A 179 -7.66 -8.94 19.85
CA ARG A 179 -7.84 -10.07 20.79
C ARG A 179 -6.73 -11.11 20.65
N LYS A 180 -6.36 -11.47 19.42
CA LYS A 180 -5.30 -12.47 19.16
C LYS A 180 -3.93 -12.00 19.66
N LEU A 181 -3.68 -10.68 19.62
CA LEU A 181 -2.44 -10.09 20.09
C LEU A 181 -2.53 -9.66 21.58
N ARG A 182 -3.69 -9.85 22.23
CA ARG A 182 -3.92 -9.37 23.61
C ARG A 182 -3.47 -7.91 23.75
N CYS A 183 -3.81 -7.09 22.77
CA CYS A 183 -3.28 -5.74 22.61
C CYS A 183 -3.56 -4.86 23.83
N ASP A 184 -2.52 -4.42 24.53
CA ASP A 184 -2.65 -3.56 25.73
C ASP A 184 -1.65 -2.42 25.76
N ASN A 185 -0.95 -2.20 24.63
CA ASN A 185 0.06 -1.15 24.55
C ASN A 185 0.10 -0.56 23.14
N TYR A 186 0.72 0.60 23.02
CA TYR A 186 0.74 1.37 21.78
C TYR A 186 1.55 0.68 20.66
N PRO A 187 2.76 0.14 20.91
CA PRO A 187 3.49 -0.56 19.85
C PRO A 187 2.71 -1.74 19.24
N THR A 188 2.05 -2.56 20.08
CA THR A 188 1.22 -3.66 19.58
C THR A 188 0.04 -3.15 18.76
N LEU A 189 -0.55 -2.01 19.13
CA LEU A 189 -1.65 -1.39 18.38
C LEU A 189 -1.16 -0.92 17.00
N VAL A 190 0.01 -0.30 16.94
CA VAL A 190 0.64 0.15 15.68
C VAL A 190 0.93 -1.05 14.78
N ALA A 191 1.53 -2.11 15.32
CA ALA A 191 1.81 -3.33 14.57
C ALA A 191 0.51 -3.96 14.04
N ALA A 192 -0.54 -4.06 14.88
CA ALA A 192 -1.84 -4.58 14.46
C ALA A 192 -2.41 -3.79 13.28
N SER A 193 -2.35 -2.46 13.34
CA SER A 193 -2.86 -1.59 12.27
C SER A 193 -2.05 -1.74 10.97
N SER A 194 -0.80 -2.14 11.07
CA SER A 194 0.10 -2.30 9.93
C SER A 194 -0.08 -3.66 9.25
N ILE A 195 -0.26 -4.74 10.02
CA ILE A 195 -0.37 -6.09 9.46
C ILE A 195 -1.77 -6.45 8.96
N ILE A 196 -2.81 -5.68 9.32
CA ILE A 196 -4.19 -5.98 8.93
C ILE A 196 -4.48 -5.65 7.45
N ARG A 197 -3.56 -4.99 6.75
CA ARG A 197 -3.74 -4.59 5.35
C ARG A 197 -3.91 -5.82 4.45
N PRO A 198 -4.82 -5.76 3.43
CA PRO A 198 -5.12 -6.93 2.60
C PRO A 198 -3.91 -7.60 1.95
N GLY A 199 -2.92 -6.84 1.52
CA GLY A 199 -1.68 -7.38 0.94
C GLY A 199 -0.89 -8.21 1.95
N VAL A 200 -0.67 -7.65 3.13
CA VAL A 200 0.08 -8.29 4.22
C VAL A 200 -0.66 -9.55 4.72
N ALA A 201 -1.97 -9.47 4.82
CA ALA A 201 -2.78 -10.62 5.25
C ALA A 201 -2.70 -11.78 4.24
N ARG A 202 -2.74 -11.49 2.94
CA ARG A 202 -2.65 -12.52 1.88
C ARG A 202 -1.26 -13.14 1.77
N SER A 203 -0.21 -12.41 2.10
CA SER A 203 1.18 -12.90 2.01
C SER A 203 1.53 -13.93 3.09
N GLY A 204 0.69 -14.06 4.13
CA GLY A 204 0.97 -14.93 5.27
C GLY A 204 1.74 -14.24 6.39
N MET A 205 2.24 -13.03 6.17
CA MET A 205 3.04 -12.28 7.16
C MET A 205 2.24 -12.01 8.45
N MET A 206 0.94 -11.71 8.32
CA MET A 206 0.08 -11.51 9.49
C MET A 206 0.01 -12.76 10.36
N LYS A 207 -0.14 -13.94 9.73
CA LYS A 207 -0.19 -15.23 10.45
C LYS A 207 1.13 -15.49 11.16
N GLU A 208 2.25 -15.25 10.48
CA GLU A 208 3.59 -15.44 11.03
C GLU A 208 3.85 -14.47 12.21
N TYR A 209 3.49 -13.20 12.05
CA TYR A 209 3.61 -12.21 13.13
C TYR A 209 2.84 -12.65 14.39
N ILE A 210 1.57 -13.04 14.21
CA ILE A 210 0.72 -13.51 15.35
C ILE A 210 1.36 -14.72 16.02
N HIS A 211 1.88 -15.67 15.21
CA HIS A 211 2.52 -16.88 15.73
C HIS A 211 3.74 -16.55 16.58
N ARG A 212 4.66 -15.73 16.05
CA ARG A 212 5.90 -15.34 16.75
C ARG A 212 5.63 -14.47 17.97
N PHE A 213 4.69 -13.53 17.86
CA PHE A 213 4.26 -12.68 18.98
C PHE A 213 3.80 -13.52 20.18
N ASN A 214 3.00 -14.55 19.92
CA ASN A 214 2.47 -15.41 20.99
C ASN A 214 3.47 -16.50 21.43
N ASN A 215 4.54 -16.73 20.69
CA ASN A 215 5.55 -17.77 20.96
C ASN A 215 6.95 -17.20 20.75
N PRO A 216 7.37 -16.18 21.54
CA PRO A 216 8.64 -15.47 21.28
C PRO A 216 9.89 -16.36 21.41
N ASN A 217 9.79 -17.50 22.10
CA ASN A 217 10.90 -18.43 22.31
C ASN A 217 10.83 -19.66 21.38
N ARG A 218 9.89 -19.69 20.41
CA ARG A 218 9.69 -20.85 19.54
C ARG A 218 9.99 -20.55 18.07
N PHE A 219 10.85 -19.59 17.80
CA PHE A 219 11.34 -19.32 16.45
C PHE A 219 12.79 -18.85 16.53
N SER A 220 13.51 -18.95 15.43
CA SER A 220 14.85 -18.41 15.30
C SER A 220 14.88 -17.34 14.24
N TYR A 221 15.75 -16.36 14.41
CA TYR A 221 15.98 -15.34 13.37
C TYR A 221 16.86 -15.95 12.28
N ILE A 222 16.54 -15.65 11.03
CA ILE A 222 17.24 -16.14 9.87
C ILE A 222 18.74 -15.73 9.84
N HIS A 223 19.04 -14.57 10.44
CA HIS A 223 20.39 -14.01 10.48
C HIS A 223 20.51 -12.98 11.62
N PRO A 224 21.69 -12.83 12.26
CA PRO A 224 21.88 -11.83 13.35
C PRO A 224 21.50 -10.42 12.96
N VAL A 225 21.83 -9.97 11.74
CA VAL A 225 21.45 -8.62 11.25
C VAL A 225 19.92 -8.49 11.20
N ILE A 226 19.21 -9.54 10.78
CA ILE A 226 17.74 -9.52 10.75
C ILE A 226 17.18 -9.42 12.18
N LYS A 227 17.81 -10.11 13.13
CA LYS A 227 17.42 -9.99 14.54
C LYS A 227 17.59 -8.53 15.00
N GLU A 228 18.78 -7.97 14.80
CA GLU A 228 19.11 -6.60 15.21
C GLU A 228 18.11 -5.56 14.63
N GLN A 229 17.75 -5.69 13.37
CA GLN A 229 16.91 -4.70 12.68
C GLN A 229 15.42 -4.90 12.91
N LEU A 230 14.97 -6.14 13.15
CA LEU A 230 13.54 -6.49 13.21
C LEU A 230 13.15 -7.18 14.54
N GLU A 231 13.91 -7.01 15.62
CA GLU A 231 13.59 -7.62 16.92
C GLU A 231 12.22 -7.15 17.43
N GLU A 232 11.90 -5.86 17.25
CA GLU A 232 10.63 -5.26 17.64
C GLU A 232 9.43 -5.92 16.95
N THR A 233 9.64 -6.48 15.76
CA THR A 233 8.60 -7.13 14.97
C THR A 233 8.81 -8.63 14.83
N PHE A 234 9.61 -9.23 15.71
CA PHE A 234 9.88 -10.66 15.78
C PHE A 234 10.44 -11.23 14.47
N GLY A 235 11.23 -10.42 13.74
CA GLY A 235 11.80 -10.80 12.46
C GLY A 235 10.83 -10.78 11.29
N VAL A 236 9.66 -10.17 11.45
CA VAL A 236 8.66 -10.02 10.38
C VAL A 236 8.67 -8.56 9.90
N MET A 237 8.80 -8.34 8.61
CA MET A 237 8.74 -6.98 8.04
C MET A 237 7.31 -6.45 8.08
N VAL A 238 7.02 -5.64 9.08
CA VAL A 238 5.70 -5.08 9.35
C VAL A 238 5.55 -3.68 8.74
N TYR A 239 6.62 -2.90 8.79
CA TYR A 239 6.64 -1.49 8.40
C TYR A 239 7.36 -1.29 7.06
N GLN A 240 7.09 -0.18 6.40
CA GLN A 240 7.79 0.18 5.16
C GLN A 240 9.28 0.43 5.44
N GLU A 241 9.57 0.98 6.60
CA GLU A 241 10.92 1.25 7.08
C GLU A 241 11.72 -0.04 7.30
N ASP A 242 11.05 -1.15 7.61
CA ASP A 242 11.72 -2.44 7.79
C ASP A 242 12.38 -2.90 6.47
N VAL A 243 11.74 -2.60 5.34
CA VAL A 243 12.31 -2.88 4.02
C VAL A 243 13.62 -2.10 3.84
N LEU A 244 13.60 -0.80 4.19
CA LEU A 244 14.79 0.06 4.09
C LEU A 244 15.93 -0.46 4.99
N LYS A 245 15.60 -0.81 6.24
CA LYS A 245 16.57 -1.35 7.20
C LYS A 245 17.23 -2.63 6.68
N VAL A 246 16.43 -3.57 6.18
CA VAL A 246 16.96 -4.83 5.68
C VAL A 246 17.78 -4.61 4.39
N CYS A 247 17.31 -3.80 3.44
CA CYS A 247 18.05 -3.49 2.24
C CYS A 247 19.41 -2.84 2.57
N HIS A 248 19.41 -1.92 3.52
CA HIS A 248 20.62 -1.16 3.88
C HIS A 248 21.59 -2.01 4.74
N HIS A 249 21.13 -2.53 5.87
CA HIS A 249 22.02 -3.21 6.83
C HIS A 249 22.38 -4.64 6.39
N PHE A 250 21.43 -5.40 5.88
CA PHE A 250 21.68 -6.78 5.44
C PHE A 250 22.38 -6.78 4.07
N ALA A 251 21.78 -6.14 3.04
CA ALA A 251 22.32 -6.18 1.69
C ALA A 251 23.33 -5.06 1.36
N GLY A 252 23.53 -4.08 2.25
CA GLY A 252 24.50 -3.01 2.00
C GLY A 252 24.13 -2.02 0.91
N LEU A 253 22.84 -1.94 0.55
CA LEU A 253 22.38 -0.95 -0.41
C LEU A 253 22.38 0.45 0.22
N ASN A 254 22.63 1.48 -0.57
CA ASN A 254 22.43 2.84 -0.10
C ASN A 254 20.93 3.10 0.09
N LEU A 255 20.58 4.13 0.86
CA LEU A 255 19.18 4.40 1.22
C LEU A 255 18.31 4.77 0.01
N SER A 256 18.89 5.38 -1.03
CA SER A 256 18.17 5.74 -2.25
C SER A 256 17.73 4.48 -3.03
N ASP A 257 18.67 3.54 -3.21
CA ASP A 257 18.38 2.26 -3.87
C ASP A 257 17.39 1.42 -3.05
N ALA A 258 17.55 1.42 -1.73
CA ALA A 258 16.62 0.75 -0.82
C ALA A 258 15.20 1.32 -0.96
N ASP A 259 15.05 2.64 -1.07
CA ASP A 259 13.75 3.28 -1.25
C ASP A 259 13.16 2.98 -2.65
N THR A 260 14.00 2.96 -3.67
CA THR A 260 13.55 2.58 -5.03
C THR A 260 13.02 1.15 -5.03
N LEU A 261 13.71 0.21 -4.36
CA LEU A 261 13.25 -1.17 -4.22
C LEU A 261 11.93 -1.25 -3.43
N ARG A 262 11.81 -0.49 -2.34
CA ARG A 262 10.58 -0.40 -1.54
C ARG A 262 9.40 0.12 -2.38
N ARG A 263 9.62 1.17 -3.18
CA ARG A 263 8.58 1.71 -4.08
C ARG A 263 8.18 0.68 -5.14
N ALA A 264 9.15 -0.02 -5.70
CA ALA A 264 8.90 -1.07 -6.68
C ALA A 264 8.05 -2.20 -6.09
N MET A 265 8.31 -2.58 -4.84
CA MET A 265 7.49 -3.56 -4.11
C MET A 265 6.05 -3.08 -3.91
N SER A 266 5.81 -1.78 -3.94
CA SER A 266 4.46 -1.18 -3.86
C SER A 266 3.82 -0.96 -5.24
N GLY A 267 4.42 -1.50 -6.32
CA GLY A 267 3.93 -1.33 -7.69
C GLY A 267 4.21 0.05 -8.28
N LYS A 268 4.99 0.86 -7.59
CA LYS A 268 5.36 2.22 -8.01
C LYS A 268 6.80 2.22 -8.48
N PHE A 269 7.05 1.70 -9.66
CA PHE A 269 8.40 1.74 -10.25
C PHE A 269 8.34 2.38 -11.63
N ARG A 270 9.32 3.23 -11.91
CA ARG A 270 9.43 3.95 -13.18
C ARG A 270 10.00 3.07 -14.29
N SER A 271 10.94 2.18 -13.93
CA SER A 271 11.64 1.35 -14.89
C SER A 271 11.87 -0.06 -14.35
N LYS A 272 11.48 -1.08 -15.13
CA LYS A 272 11.78 -2.49 -14.83
C LYS A 272 13.29 -2.74 -14.83
N GLN A 273 14.01 -2.06 -15.70
CA GLN A 273 15.46 -2.19 -15.82
C GLN A 273 16.17 -1.68 -14.56
N GLU A 274 15.75 -0.51 -14.06
CA GLU A 274 16.31 0.07 -12.83
C GLU A 274 16.08 -0.85 -11.62
N MET A 275 14.86 -1.36 -11.50
CA MET A 275 14.53 -2.31 -10.43
C MET A 275 15.38 -3.58 -10.52
N GLN A 276 15.61 -4.08 -11.74
CA GLN A 276 16.43 -5.27 -11.96
C GLN A 276 17.88 -5.05 -11.54
N LYS A 277 18.47 -3.90 -11.90
CA LYS A 277 19.83 -3.52 -11.48
C LYS A 277 19.96 -3.48 -9.96
N ILE A 278 18.99 -2.87 -9.28
CA ILE A 278 19.03 -2.76 -7.82
C ILE A 278 18.88 -4.16 -7.19
N ALA A 279 18.02 -5.02 -7.75
CA ALA A 279 17.89 -6.40 -7.28
C ALA A 279 19.18 -7.19 -7.47
N GLU A 280 19.85 -7.01 -8.61
CA GLU A 280 21.15 -7.64 -8.89
C GLU A 280 22.20 -7.16 -7.88
N SER A 281 22.25 -5.85 -7.60
CA SER A 281 23.13 -5.28 -6.57
C SER A 281 22.86 -5.87 -5.19
N PHE A 282 21.58 -6.08 -4.84
CA PHE A 282 21.21 -6.73 -3.58
C PHE A 282 21.86 -8.12 -3.46
N PHE A 283 21.71 -8.96 -4.50
CA PHE A 283 22.30 -10.31 -4.50
C PHE A 283 23.82 -10.29 -4.47
N LEU A 284 24.42 -9.40 -5.28
CA LEU A 284 25.88 -9.28 -5.39
C LEU A 284 26.48 -8.89 -4.02
N ASN A 285 25.97 -7.83 -3.42
CA ASN A 285 26.46 -7.33 -2.12
C ASN A 285 26.30 -8.40 -1.01
N CYS A 286 25.19 -9.16 -1.03
CA CYS A 286 24.99 -10.23 -0.06
C CYS A 286 26.05 -11.34 -0.22
N ARG A 287 26.41 -11.69 -1.45
CA ARG A 287 27.48 -12.67 -1.75
C ARG A 287 28.84 -12.14 -1.31
N GLU A 288 29.14 -10.87 -1.56
CA GLU A 288 30.38 -10.22 -1.12
C GLU A 288 30.54 -10.21 0.39
N LYS A 289 29.40 -10.12 1.13
CA LYS A 289 29.38 -10.22 2.58
C LYS A 289 29.52 -11.67 3.09
N GLY A 290 29.60 -12.65 2.18
CA GLY A 290 29.79 -14.05 2.52
C GLY A 290 28.51 -14.78 2.97
N TYR A 291 27.34 -14.25 2.68
CA TYR A 291 26.09 -14.91 3.07
C TYR A 291 25.81 -16.10 2.12
N SER A 292 25.29 -17.20 2.68
CA SER A 292 24.94 -18.37 1.87
C SER A 292 23.76 -18.08 0.96
N GLU A 293 23.73 -18.76 -0.20
CA GLU A 293 22.64 -18.60 -1.18
C GLU A 293 21.26 -18.90 -0.57
N ASP A 294 21.21 -19.84 0.38
CA ASP A 294 19.95 -20.19 1.05
C ASP A 294 19.42 -19.04 1.91
N ILE A 295 20.31 -18.40 2.68
CA ILE A 295 19.93 -17.22 3.50
C ILE A 295 19.50 -16.07 2.59
N ILE A 296 20.25 -15.80 1.52
CA ILE A 296 19.91 -14.71 0.57
C ILE A 296 18.53 -14.96 -0.05
N LYS A 297 18.28 -16.18 -0.50
CA LYS A 297 16.99 -16.58 -1.09
C LYS A 297 15.85 -16.50 -0.08
N GLU A 298 16.07 -16.92 1.15
CA GLU A 298 15.05 -16.88 2.19
C GLU A 298 14.70 -15.42 2.55
N VAL A 299 15.67 -14.59 2.68
CA VAL A 299 15.45 -13.15 2.84
C VAL A 299 14.75 -12.55 1.63
N UNK A 300 15.10 -12.91 0.55
CA UNK A 300 14.50 -12.49 -0.60
C UNK A 300 13.15 -13.01 -0.75
N UNK A 301 12.97 -14.11 -0.24
CA UNK A 301 11.74 -14.67 -0.26
C UNK A 301 10.78 -14.06 0.65
N UNK A 302 11.29 -13.75 1.60
CA UNK A 302 10.59 -13.07 2.51
C UNK A 302 10.28 -11.74 2.06
N PHE A 303 11.05 -11.11 1.38
CA PHE A 303 11.09 -9.76 0.89
C PHE A 303 10.21 -9.58 -0.36
N ILE A 304 10.49 -10.35 -1.38
CA ILE A 304 9.99 -10.13 -2.75
C ILE A 304 8.74 -10.96 -3.04
N LEU A 305 8.72 -12.21 -2.60
CA LEU A 305 7.66 -13.15 -2.95
C LEU A 305 6.43 -13.04 -2.04
N LYS A 306 6.61 -12.57 -0.82
CA LYS A 306 5.51 -12.31 0.12
C LYS A 306 5.00 -10.86 0.04
N SER A 307 5.65 -10.02 -0.77
CA SER A 307 5.11 -8.69 -1.09
C SER A 307 3.74 -8.84 -1.74
N PRO A 308 2.78 -7.95 -1.43
CA PRO A 308 1.43 -7.99 -2.00
C PRO A 308 1.37 -7.93 -3.52
N LEU A 309 2.48 -7.75 -4.19
CA LEU A 309 2.53 -7.28 -5.57
C LEU A 309 2.82 -8.33 -6.64
N GLY A 310 3.12 -9.54 -6.29
CA GLY A 310 3.19 -10.65 -7.24
C GLY A 310 4.03 -10.44 -8.51
N ILE A 311 4.84 -9.39 -8.53
CA ILE A 311 5.53 -8.92 -9.74
C ILE A 311 6.58 -9.94 -10.24
N LEU A 312 7.00 -10.85 -9.35
CA LEU A 312 8.02 -11.83 -9.69
C LEU A 312 7.54 -13.28 -9.62
N ARG A 313 6.22 -13.51 -9.55
CA ARG A 313 5.64 -14.86 -9.52
C ARG A 313 5.82 -15.66 -10.83
N GLY A 314 6.29 -15.02 -11.89
CA GLY A 314 6.39 -15.65 -13.22
C GLY A 314 7.75 -16.13 -13.66
N ARG A 315 8.84 -15.85 -12.93
CA ARG A 315 10.18 -16.33 -13.30
C ARG A 315 10.84 -17.10 -12.18
N LYS A 316 11.27 -18.30 -12.50
CA LYS A 316 12.17 -19.06 -11.63
C LYS A 316 13.54 -18.36 -11.66
N PHE A 317 13.96 -17.80 -10.53
CA PHE A 317 15.29 -17.19 -10.38
C PHE A 317 16.44 -18.20 -10.43
N SER A 318 16.18 -19.42 -10.90
CA SER A 318 17.16 -20.50 -10.93
C SER A 318 17.84 -20.70 -12.29
N GLU A 319 17.49 -19.89 -13.31
CA GLU A 319 18.16 -19.98 -14.61
C GLU A 319 19.15 -18.84 -14.79
N PRO A 320 20.40 -19.10 -15.17
CA PRO A 320 21.34 -18.03 -15.51
C PRO A 320 20.83 -17.24 -16.72
N LEU A 321 21.02 -15.95 -16.68
CA LEU A 321 20.69 -15.07 -17.78
C LEU A 321 21.56 -15.44 -19.01
N PRO A 322 21.01 -15.45 -20.23
CA PRO A 322 21.79 -15.69 -21.42
C PRO A 322 22.79 -14.60 -21.70
#